data_0c955d20e718c9aca714665da5ef6815
#
_entry.id   0c955d20e718c9aca714665da5ef6815
#
_cell.length_a   1.000
_cell.length_b   1.000
_cell.length_c   1.000
_cell.angle_alpha   90.00
_cell.angle_beta   90.00
_cell.angle_gamma   90.00
#
_symmetry.space_group_name_H-M   'P 1'
#
loop_
_entity.id
_entity.type
_entity.pdbx_description
1 polymer ?
#
loop_
_entity_poly.entity_id
_entity_poly.type
_entity_poly.pdbx_seq_one_letter_code
_entity_poly.pdbx_strand_id
1 'polypeptide(L)'
;SKELASFDLANLRWNKVIICTDADVDGFQIRTLILTMIYRLVPTLIREGYVYIAESPLYEIVSKGKTYFAYSDREKAAIVDSLGGAKADINRSKGLGENDPEMMWLTTMNPDTRKLIRVMPEDVERTAQMFDLLLGDNLAGRKAHIAECGSQFLDLADIS
;
A
#
# COMPACT_ATOMS: atom_id res chain seq x y z
N SER A 1 5.05 -20.56 13.44
CA SER A 1 5.06 -20.78 11.99
C SER A 1 6.41 -21.35 11.58
N LYS A 2 6.43 -22.46 10.86
CA LYS A 2 7.67 -23.00 10.33
C LYS A 2 8.05 -22.16 9.12
N GLU A 3 9.13 -21.39 9.24
CA GLU A 3 9.82 -20.80 8.10
C GLU A 3 10.13 -21.89 7.07
N LEU A 4 10.09 -21.56 5.77
CA LEU A 4 10.50 -22.50 4.74
C LEU A 4 11.94 -22.94 5.05
N ALA A 5 12.11 -24.20 5.43
CA ALA A 5 13.35 -24.76 5.97
C ALA A 5 14.56 -24.70 5.02
N SER A 6 14.33 -24.28 3.77
CA SER A 6 15.36 -24.17 2.72
C SER A 6 15.65 -22.74 2.25
N PHE A 7 15.07 -21.70 2.93
CA PHE A 7 15.32 -20.33 2.52
C PHE A 7 16.68 -19.85 3.03
N ASP A 8 17.54 -19.46 2.10
CA ASP A 8 18.84 -18.87 2.39
C ASP A 8 18.99 -17.55 1.62
N LEU A 9 19.20 -16.46 2.37
CA LEU A 9 19.42 -15.12 1.82
C LEU A 9 20.59 -15.05 0.84
N ALA A 10 21.62 -15.89 1.03
CA ALA A 10 22.78 -15.93 0.12
C ALA A 10 22.39 -16.33 -1.29
N ASN A 11 21.27 -17.05 -1.45
CA ASN A 11 20.74 -17.49 -2.73
C ASN A 11 19.73 -16.49 -3.35
N LEU A 12 19.46 -15.38 -2.66
CA LEU A 12 18.53 -14.36 -3.17
C LEU A 12 19.12 -13.65 -4.38
N ARG A 13 18.41 -13.68 -5.50
CA ARG A 13 18.86 -13.07 -6.77
C ARG A 13 18.45 -11.61 -6.94
N TRP A 14 17.65 -11.07 -6.03
CA TRP A 14 17.07 -9.73 -6.09
C TRP A 14 17.45 -8.90 -4.88
N ASN A 15 17.60 -7.61 -5.08
CA ASN A 15 17.91 -6.67 -4.00
C ASN A 15 16.66 -6.19 -3.26
N LYS A 16 15.50 -6.24 -3.92
CA LYS A 16 14.23 -5.76 -3.37
C LYS A 16 13.07 -6.56 -3.92
N VAL A 17 12.10 -6.81 -3.06
CA VAL A 17 10.75 -7.25 -3.42
C VAL A 17 9.83 -6.05 -3.22
N ILE A 18 9.25 -5.54 -4.31
CA ILE A 18 8.43 -4.34 -4.27
C ILE A 18 7.00 -4.75 -4.57
N ILE A 19 6.10 -4.54 -3.60
CA ILE A 19 4.68 -4.82 -3.74
C ILE A 19 4.02 -3.59 -4.36
N CYS A 20 3.36 -3.80 -5.49
CA CYS A 20 2.60 -2.81 -6.23
C CYS A 20 1.14 -3.23 -6.25
N THR A 21 0.25 -2.43 -5.72
CA THR A 21 -1.20 -2.66 -5.73
C THR A 21 -1.92 -1.36 -6.07
N ASP A 22 -3.18 -1.48 -6.48
CA ASP A 22 -4.04 -0.32 -6.68
C ASP A 22 -4.14 0.52 -5.40
N ALA A 23 -4.40 1.80 -5.54
CA ALA A 23 -4.50 2.75 -4.43
C ALA A 23 -5.91 2.78 -3.79
N ASP A 24 -6.65 1.71 -3.92
CA ASP A 24 -8.00 1.53 -3.37
C ASP A 24 -8.04 0.52 -2.21
N VAL A 25 -9.25 0.26 -1.69
CA VAL A 25 -9.47 -0.66 -0.57
C VAL A 25 -9.08 -2.09 -0.92
N ASP A 26 -9.38 -2.54 -2.14
CA ASP A 26 -9.06 -3.89 -2.60
C ASP A 26 -7.55 -4.07 -2.75
N GLY A 27 -6.84 -3.06 -3.27
CA GLY A 27 -5.39 -3.04 -3.33
C GLY A 27 -4.74 -3.09 -1.94
N PHE A 28 -5.30 -2.41 -0.94
CA PHE A 28 -4.87 -2.53 0.45
C PHE A 28 -5.04 -3.93 1.00
N GLN A 29 -6.17 -4.59 0.72
CA GLN A 29 -6.43 -5.94 1.16
C GLN A 29 -5.45 -6.93 0.53
N ILE A 30 -5.25 -6.86 -0.79
CA ILE A 30 -4.31 -7.72 -1.52
C ILE A 30 -2.89 -7.54 -0.96
N ARG A 31 -2.44 -6.31 -0.78
CA ARG A 31 -1.13 -5.99 -0.20
C ARG A 31 -0.96 -6.61 1.19
N THR A 32 -1.97 -6.51 2.03
CA THR A 32 -1.94 -7.04 3.39
C THR A 32 -1.86 -8.56 3.40
N LEU A 33 -2.58 -9.24 2.50
CA LEU A 33 -2.50 -10.69 2.33
C LEU A 33 -1.11 -11.14 1.86
N ILE A 34 -0.52 -10.44 0.88
CA ILE A 34 0.83 -10.73 0.39
C ILE A 34 1.86 -10.55 1.50
N LEU A 35 1.78 -9.46 2.27
CA LEU A 35 2.68 -9.21 3.41
C LEU A 35 2.55 -10.29 4.47
N THR A 36 1.33 -10.70 4.80
CA THR A 36 1.08 -11.77 5.76
C THR A 36 1.65 -13.11 5.26
N MET A 37 1.51 -13.40 3.98
CA MET A 37 2.11 -14.59 3.35
C MET A 37 3.63 -14.58 3.45
N ILE A 38 4.28 -13.47 3.10
CA ILE A 38 5.75 -13.31 3.20
C ILE A 38 6.18 -13.46 4.65
N TYR A 39 5.49 -12.83 5.59
CA TYR A 39 5.81 -12.92 7.02
C TYR A 39 5.71 -14.35 7.56
N ARG A 40 4.71 -15.11 7.12
CA ARG A 40 4.52 -16.51 7.58
C ARG A 40 5.49 -17.48 6.94
N LEU A 41 5.84 -17.28 5.68
CA LEU A 41 6.65 -18.23 4.91
C LEU A 41 8.14 -17.88 4.93
N VAL A 42 8.48 -16.59 4.83
CA VAL A 42 9.86 -16.12 4.69
C VAL A 42 10.06 -14.80 5.47
N PRO A 43 9.88 -14.80 6.82
CA PRO A 43 9.96 -13.60 7.66
C PRO A 43 11.32 -12.90 7.57
N THR A 44 12.37 -13.63 7.24
CA THR A 44 13.73 -13.11 7.05
C THR A 44 13.80 -12.01 6.00
N LEU A 45 13.01 -12.11 4.91
CA LEU A 45 12.97 -11.05 3.88
C LEU A 45 12.51 -9.69 4.45
N ILE A 46 11.57 -9.71 5.39
CA ILE A 46 11.07 -8.48 6.02
C ILE A 46 12.07 -7.99 7.05
N ARG A 47 12.57 -8.86 7.93
CA ARG A 47 13.55 -8.50 8.97
C ARG A 47 14.82 -7.88 8.40
N GLU A 48 15.32 -8.44 7.32
CA GLU A 48 16.53 -7.95 6.64
C GLU A 48 16.27 -6.77 5.68
N GLY A 49 15.00 -6.37 5.52
CA GLY A 49 14.62 -5.15 4.80
C GLY A 49 14.62 -5.26 3.29
N TYR A 50 14.29 -6.42 2.76
CA TYR A 50 14.16 -6.65 1.32
C TYR A 50 12.77 -6.31 0.78
N VAL A 51 11.75 -6.14 1.65
CA VAL A 51 10.36 -5.94 1.24
C VAL A 51 9.96 -4.48 1.33
N TYR A 52 9.39 -3.98 0.25
CA TYR A 52 8.94 -2.61 0.08
C TYR A 52 7.53 -2.57 -0.52
N ILE A 53 6.84 -1.48 -0.27
CA ILE A 53 5.58 -1.11 -0.92
C ILE A 53 5.88 0.09 -1.83
N ALA A 54 5.48 0.02 -3.10
CA ALA A 54 5.46 1.18 -3.96
C ALA A 54 4.16 1.95 -3.70
N GLU A 55 4.29 3.25 -3.41
CA GLU A 55 3.13 4.13 -3.33
C GLU A 55 2.64 4.47 -4.74
N SER A 56 1.36 4.18 -5.01
CA SER A 56 0.67 4.65 -6.22
C SER A 56 -0.02 5.96 -5.92
N PRO A 57 0.09 6.98 -6.80
CA PRO A 57 -0.59 8.25 -6.59
C PRO A 57 -2.11 8.09 -6.70
N LEU A 58 -2.84 8.85 -5.89
CA LEU A 58 -4.30 8.93 -5.94
C LEU A 58 -4.78 9.90 -7.04
N TYR A 59 -3.96 10.90 -7.35
CA TYR A 59 -4.32 11.93 -8.32
C TYR A 59 -3.15 12.27 -9.24
N GLU A 60 -3.48 12.44 -10.50
CA GLU A 60 -2.65 13.10 -11.50
C GLU A 60 -3.22 14.51 -11.76
N ILE A 61 -2.37 15.52 -11.69
CA ILE A 61 -2.73 16.92 -11.87
C ILE A 61 -1.89 17.50 -13.01
N VAL A 62 -2.55 17.84 -14.10
CA VAL A 62 -1.89 18.41 -15.28
C VAL A 62 -2.18 19.91 -15.36
N SER A 63 -1.16 20.75 -15.36
CA SER A 63 -1.29 22.20 -15.49
C SER A 63 -0.12 22.77 -16.28
N LYS A 64 -0.43 23.60 -17.28
CA LYS A 64 0.58 24.29 -18.14
C LYS A 64 1.64 23.34 -18.72
N GLY A 65 1.22 22.11 -19.12
CA GLY A 65 2.13 21.10 -19.69
C GLY A 65 3.04 20.43 -18.69
N LYS A 66 2.81 20.59 -17.37
CA LYS A 66 3.49 19.86 -16.32
C LYS A 66 2.52 18.93 -15.61
N THR A 67 2.99 17.74 -15.30
CA THR A 67 2.26 16.72 -14.53
C THR A 67 2.79 16.67 -13.11
N TYR A 68 1.86 16.65 -12.15
CA TYR A 68 2.12 16.51 -10.74
C TYR A 68 1.35 15.31 -10.22
N PHE A 69 1.92 14.61 -9.24
CA PHE A 69 1.29 13.45 -8.59
C PHE A 69 1.01 13.74 -7.13
N ALA A 70 -0.22 13.47 -6.68
CA ALA A 70 -0.61 13.58 -5.28
C ALA A 70 -1.00 12.22 -4.72
N TYR A 71 -0.51 11.92 -3.53
CA TYR A 71 -0.71 10.65 -2.84
C TYR A 71 -1.75 10.75 -1.72
N SER A 72 -2.30 11.95 -1.52
CA SER A 72 -3.37 12.23 -0.56
C SER A 72 -4.19 13.44 -1.01
N ASP A 73 -5.40 13.59 -0.43
CA ASP A 73 -6.22 14.81 -0.65
C ASP A 73 -5.51 16.07 -0.17
N ARG A 74 -4.72 15.97 0.90
CA ARG A 74 -3.92 17.08 1.41
C ARG A 74 -2.83 17.50 0.43
N GLU A 75 -2.11 16.55 -0.16
CA GLU A 75 -1.11 16.86 -1.20
C GLU A 75 -1.77 17.45 -2.45
N LYS A 76 -2.92 16.90 -2.86
CA LYS A 76 -3.69 17.46 -3.98
C LYS A 76 -4.04 18.92 -3.74
N ALA A 77 -4.61 19.24 -2.57
CA ALA A 77 -4.95 20.62 -2.22
C ALA A 77 -3.72 21.54 -2.24
N ALA A 78 -2.62 21.12 -1.64
CA ALA A 78 -1.39 21.90 -1.61
C ALA A 78 -0.82 22.16 -3.03
N ILE A 79 -0.87 21.17 -3.92
CA ILE A 79 -0.44 21.33 -5.31
C ILE A 79 -1.36 22.34 -6.03
N VAL A 80 -2.69 22.19 -5.92
CA VAL A 80 -3.66 23.10 -6.56
C VAL A 80 -3.47 24.54 -6.07
N ASP A 81 -3.30 24.75 -4.76
CA ASP A 81 -3.03 26.06 -4.17
C ASP A 81 -1.73 26.67 -4.71
N SER A 82 -0.68 25.87 -4.88
CA SER A 82 0.60 26.32 -5.43
C SER A 82 0.52 26.78 -6.89
N LEU A 83 -0.49 26.31 -7.63
CA LEU A 83 -0.73 26.70 -9.02
C LEU A 83 -1.36 28.11 -9.16
N GLY A 84 -1.76 28.75 -8.04
CA GLY A 84 -2.16 30.15 -8.02
C GLY A 84 -3.38 30.46 -8.91
N GLY A 85 -4.35 29.54 -8.99
CA GLY A 85 -5.56 29.70 -9.81
C GLY A 85 -5.37 29.36 -11.30
N ALA A 86 -4.24 28.82 -11.70
CA ALA A 86 -4.06 28.29 -13.05
C ALA A 86 -4.99 27.10 -13.27
N LYS A 87 -5.54 26.99 -14.50
CA LYS A 87 -6.35 25.84 -14.86
C LYS A 87 -5.54 24.55 -14.72
N ALA A 88 -6.10 23.60 -14.00
CA ALA A 88 -5.53 22.28 -13.82
C ALA A 88 -6.57 21.21 -14.14
N ASP A 89 -6.17 20.20 -14.89
CA ASP A 89 -6.96 19.00 -15.11
C ASP A 89 -6.54 17.97 -14.04
N ILE A 90 -7.52 17.53 -13.24
CA ILE A 90 -7.29 16.61 -12.11
C ILE A 90 -7.96 15.28 -12.43
N ASN A 91 -7.14 14.26 -12.62
CA ASN A 91 -7.57 12.89 -12.85
C ASN A 91 -7.35 12.07 -11.57
N ARG A 92 -8.38 11.33 -11.14
CA ARG A 92 -8.22 10.35 -10.07
C ARG A 92 -7.69 9.05 -10.66
N SER A 93 -6.56 8.57 -10.13
CA SER A 93 -6.04 7.25 -10.48
C SER A 93 -6.99 6.19 -9.94
N LYS A 94 -7.39 5.24 -10.79
CA LYS A 94 -8.27 4.13 -10.40
C LYS A 94 -7.44 2.88 -10.16
N GLY A 95 -7.13 2.12 -11.20
CA GLY A 95 -6.33 0.92 -11.10
C GLY A 95 -5.00 1.06 -11.83
N LEU A 96 -3.99 0.26 -11.45
CA LEU A 96 -2.67 0.25 -12.10
C LEU A 96 -2.77 -0.04 -13.61
N GLY A 97 -3.76 -0.84 -14.02
CA GLY A 97 -3.96 -1.19 -15.43
C GLY A 97 -4.53 -0.07 -16.30
N GLU A 98 -5.07 0.99 -15.70
CA GLU A 98 -5.60 2.17 -16.39
C GLU A 98 -4.57 3.31 -16.47
N ASN A 99 -3.45 3.18 -15.74
CA ASN A 99 -2.41 4.20 -15.71
C ASN A 99 -1.62 4.22 -17.02
N ASP A 100 -1.29 5.43 -17.47
CA ASP A 100 -0.39 5.64 -18.60
C ASP A 100 0.99 5.00 -18.30
N PRO A 101 1.64 4.34 -19.26
CA PRO A 101 2.99 3.79 -19.10
C PRO A 101 4.02 4.79 -18.57
N GLU A 102 3.95 6.05 -18.98
CA GLU A 102 4.84 7.10 -18.48
C GLU A 102 4.59 7.40 -17.00
N MET A 103 3.33 7.45 -16.59
CA MET A 103 2.95 7.59 -15.18
C MET A 103 3.48 6.42 -14.36
N MET A 104 3.28 5.18 -14.82
CA MET A 104 3.81 3.99 -14.15
C MET A 104 5.34 4.02 -14.04
N TRP A 105 6.02 4.48 -15.09
CA TRP A 105 7.46 4.66 -15.04
C TRP A 105 7.86 5.64 -13.93
N LEU A 106 7.32 6.86 -13.97
CA LEU A 106 7.69 7.94 -13.06
C LEU A 106 7.35 7.64 -11.59
N THR A 107 6.23 6.99 -11.33
CA THR A 107 5.73 6.81 -9.96
C THR A 107 6.16 5.50 -9.30
N THR A 108 6.43 4.47 -10.09
CA THR A 108 6.59 3.10 -9.57
C THR A 108 7.91 2.44 -10.00
N MET A 109 8.29 2.57 -11.27
CA MET A 109 9.40 1.80 -11.82
C MET A 109 10.73 2.55 -11.75
N ASN A 110 10.75 3.87 -11.97
CA ASN A 110 11.96 4.65 -11.98
C ASN A 110 12.57 4.79 -10.58
N PRO A 111 13.80 4.30 -10.35
CA PRO A 111 14.45 4.38 -9.05
C PRO A 111 14.61 5.79 -8.49
N ASP A 112 14.74 6.80 -9.37
CA ASP A 112 15.02 8.18 -8.97
C ASP A 112 13.78 8.95 -8.52
N THR A 113 12.59 8.53 -8.97
CA THR A 113 11.34 9.29 -8.76
C THR A 113 10.29 8.52 -7.94
N ARG A 114 10.37 7.19 -7.91
CA ARG A 114 9.41 6.35 -7.19
C ARG A 114 9.49 6.56 -5.67
N LYS A 115 8.34 6.46 -5.01
CA LYS A 115 8.24 6.44 -3.56
C LYS A 115 8.12 5.00 -3.06
N LEU A 116 9.10 4.55 -2.28
CA LEU A 116 9.08 3.23 -1.65
C LEU A 116 8.98 3.37 -0.14
N ILE A 117 8.05 2.63 0.45
CA ILE A 117 7.94 2.45 1.90
C ILE A 117 8.55 1.10 2.24
N ARG A 118 9.57 1.10 3.10
CA ARG A 118 10.15 -0.14 3.64
C ARG A 118 9.17 -0.75 4.63
N VAL A 119 8.92 -2.04 4.47
CA VAL A 119 8.05 -2.78 5.38
C VAL A 119 8.83 -3.12 6.65
N MET A 120 8.29 -2.70 7.80
CA MET A 120 8.88 -3.00 9.10
C MET A 120 8.25 -4.26 9.69
N PRO A 121 9.04 -5.11 10.40
CA PRO A 121 8.54 -6.35 10.99
C PRO A 121 7.36 -6.14 11.94
N GLU A 122 7.40 -5.07 12.73
CA GLU A 122 6.38 -4.73 13.73
C GLU A 122 5.01 -4.44 13.10
N ASP A 123 5.00 -3.79 11.94
CA ASP A 123 3.77 -3.48 11.21
C ASP A 123 3.12 -4.75 10.66
N VAL A 124 3.93 -5.70 10.19
CA VAL A 124 3.44 -6.96 9.64
C VAL A 124 2.97 -7.90 10.74
N GLU A 125 3.67 -7.94 11.87
CA GLU A 125 3.26 -8.72 13.03
C GLU A 125 1.90 -8.25 13.55
N ARG A 126 1.72 -6.94 13.72
CA ARG A 126 0.43 -6.35 14.12
C ARG A 126 -0.67 -6.66 13.11
N THR A 127 -0.34 -6.58 11.82
CA THR A 127 -1.27 -6.93 10.76
C THR A 127 -1.66 -8.41 10.81
N ALA A 128 -0.70 -9.32 11.00
CA ALA A 128 -0.96 -10.75 11.10
C ALA A 128 -1.84 -11.08 12.32
N GLN A 129 -1.59 -10.45 13.47
CA GLN A 129 -2.44 -10.59 14.66
C GLN A 129 -3.87 -10.11 14.40
N MET A 130 -4.03 -8.99 13.70
CA MET A 130 -5.35 -8.47 13.30
C MET A 130 -6.08 -9.43 12.36
N PHE A 131 -5.38 -10.05 11.42
CA PHE A 131 -5.97 -11.08 10.55
C PHE A 131 -6.44 -12.29 11.34
N ASP A 132 -5.63 -12.79 12.28
CA ASP A 132 -6.01 -13.92 13.12
C ASP A 132 -7.21 -13.57 14.01
N LEU A 133 -7.32 -12.33 14.47
CA LEU A 133 -8.47 -11.85 15.24
C LEU A 133 -9.74 -11.75 14.38
N LEU A 134 -9.65 -11.12 13.22
CA LEU A 134 -10.83 -10.81 12.40
C LEU A 134 -11.30 -11.98 11.53
N LEU A 135 -10.39 -12.81 11.05
CA LEU A 135 -10.67 -13.90 10.11
C LEU A 135 -10.43 -15.30 10.69
N GLY A 136 -9.77 -15.39 11.85
CA GLY A 136 -9.52 -16.65 12.56
C GLY A 136 -10.77 -17.18 13.29
N ASP A 137 -10.60 -18.25 14.04
CA ASP A 137 -11.71 -18.95 14.73
C ASP A 137 -12.15 -18.29 16.04
N ASN A 138 -11.48 -17.22 16.49
CA ASN A 138 -11.81 -16.52 17.74
C ASN A 138 -12.99 -15.55 17.56
N LEU A 139 -14.20 -16.11 17.52
CA LEU A 139 -15.45 -15.35 17.36
C LEU A 139 -15.70 -14.37 18.51
N ALA A 140 -15.36 -14.74 19.74
CA ALA A 140 -15.56 -13.89 20.92
C ALA A 140 -14.65 -12.66 20.88
N GLY A 141 -13.37 -12.84 20.57
CA GLY A 141 -12.42 -11.75 20.41
C GLY A 141 -12.80 -10.81 19.27
N ARG A 142 -13.28 -11.36 18.13
CA ARG A 142 -13.76 -10.55 17.00
C ARG A 142 -14.94 -9.66 17.37
N LYS A 143 -15.96 -10.21 18.06
CA LYS A 143 -17.11 -9.44 18.52
C LYS A 143 -16.71 -8.32 19.49
N ALA A 144 -15.80 -8.61 20.41
CA ALA A 144 -15.30 -7.61 21.35
C ALA A 144 -14.56 -6.48 20.61
N HIS A 145 -13.68 -6.81 19.69
CA HIS A 145 -12.94 -5.82 18.89
C HIS A 145 -13.87 -4.96 18.03
N ILE A 146 -14.88 -5.54 17.38
CA ILE A 146 -15.86 -4.78 16.60
C ILE A 146 -16.68 -3.85 17.49
N ALA A 147 -17.08 -4.29 18.68
CA ALA A 147 -17.82 -3.46 19.62
C ALA A 147 -16.99 -2.28 20.12
N GLU A 148 -15.69 -2.47 20.33
CA GLU A 148 -14.77 -1.43 20.82
C GLU A 148 -14.33 -0.45 19.73
N CYS A 149 -13.99 -0.95 18.56
CA CYS A 149 -13.34 -0.16 17.49
C CYS A 149 -14.24 0.11 16.28
N GLY A 150 -15.37 -0.60 16.13
CA GLY A 150 -16.19 -0.57 14.93
C GLY A 150 -16.71 0.81 14.55
N SER A 151 -17.00 1.67 15.55
CA SER A 151 -17.47 3.04 15.30
C SER A 151 -16.44 3.91 14.56
N GLN A 152 -15.15 3.59 14.66
CA GLN A 152 -14.09 4.34 13.98
C GLN A 152 -14.05 4.08 12.47
N PHE A 153 -14.71 3.02 12.01
CA PHE A 153 -14.71 2.57 10.61
C PHE A 153 -16.07 2.65 9.94
N LEU A 154 -17.05 3.31 10.57
CA LEU A 154 -18.41 3.46 10.02
C LEU A 154 -18.41 4.18 8.67
N ASP A 155 -17.53 5.17 8.50
CA ASP A 155 -17.42 5.93 7.25
C ASP A 155 -16.83 5.09 6.08
N LEU A 156 -16.20 3.96 6.40
CA LEU A 156 -15.64 3.02 5.43
C LEU A 156 -16.56 1.82 5.18
N ALA A 157 -17.62 1.68 5.97
CA ALA A 157 -18.58 0.61 5.79
C ALA A 157 -19.51 0.92 4.61
N ASP A 158 -19.59 0.00 3.64
CA ASP A 158 -20.61 0.05 2.60
C ASP A 158 -21.96 -0.31 3.23
N ILE A 159 -22.81 0.70 3.41
CA ILE A 159 -24.14 0.55 4.03
C ILE A 159 -25.24 0.46 2.95
N SER A 160 -24.87 0.15 1.70
CA SER A 160 -25.82 -0.04 0.59
C SER A 160 -26.60 -1.35 0.69
#